data_8cec6c0190c2401908d56d09943faef5
#
_entry.id   8cec6c0190c2401908d56d09943faef5
#
_cell.length_a   1.000
_cell.length_b   1.000
_cell.length_c   1.000
_cell.angle_alpha   90.00
_cell.angle_beta   90.00
_cell.angle_gamma   90.00
#
_symmetry.space_group_name_H-M   'P 1'
#
loop_
_entity.id
_entity.type
_entity.pdbx_description
1 polymer ?
#
loop_
_entity_poly.entity_id
_entity_poly.type
_entity_poly.pdbx_seq_one_letter_code
_entity_poly.pdbx_strand_id
1 'polypeptide(L)'
;VLIEVKATGICHIDGFTLSGADPEGLFPAILGHEGAGIVVDVGPGVTSVKKGVHVIPLYTPECRQCPSCLSRKTNLCTAIRATQGQGLMPDGSSRFSMGKDKLFHYMGCSTFSNFTVLPEIAVAKVNPDAPFDKICYIGCGVTTGIGAVINTAKVEQGATAVVFGLGGIGLNVIQGLKLAGADMIIGVDVNNDKKPWGEKFGMTHFVNPKEIDGDIVPYLV
;
A
#
# COMPACT_ATOMS: atom_id res chain seq x y z
N VAL A 1 -2.10 -4.00 19.33
CA VAL A 1 -0.96 -3.10 19.31
C VAL A 1 -1.46 -1.68 19.12
N LEU A 2 -1.14 -0.78 20.05
CA LEU A 2 -1.39 0.66 19.93
C LEU A 2 -0.17 1.34 19.32
N ILE A 3 -0.38 2.10 18.25
CA ILE A 3 0.67 2.77 17.49
C ILE A 3 0.44 4.28 17.51
N GLU A 4 1.47 5.04 17.82
CA GLU A 4 1.53 6.47 17.54
C GLU A 4 1.97 6.67 16.08
N VAL A 5 1.09 7.22 15.24
CA VAL A 5 1.37 7.47 13.83
C VAL A 5 2.31 8.66 13.69
N LYS A 6 3.45 8.47 13.03
CA LYS A 6 4.46 9.51 12.79
C LYS A 6 4.41 10.09 11.39
N ALA A 7 3.98 9.28 10.42
CA ALA A 7 3.73 9.70 9.06
C ALA A 7 2.66 8.83 8.42
N THR A 8 1.92 9.41 7.48
CA THR A 8 0.95 8.68 6.66
C THR A 8 0.93 9.25 5.26
N GLY A 9 0.88 8.38 4.26
CA GLY A 9 0.66 8.74 2.86
C GLY A 9 -0.83 8.94 2.57
N ILE A 10 -1.12 9.72 1.54
CA ILE A 10 -2.46 9.87 0.99
C ILE A 10 -2.52 9.10 -0.32
N CYS A 11 -3.28 8.03 -0.34
CA CYS A 11 -3.49 7.21 -1.52
C CYS A 11 -4.74 7.67 -2.28
N HIS A 12 -4.78 7.44 -3.60
CA HIS A 12 -5.96 7.73 -4.40
C HIS A 12 -7.20 6.98 -3.90
N ILE A 13 -7.02 5.79 -3.33
CA ILE A 13 -8.12 4.99 -2.77
C ILE A 13 -8.80 5.68 -1.56
N ASP A 14 -8.05 6.43 -0.75
CA ASP A 14 -8.65 7.23 0.33
C ASP A 14 -9.60 8.29 -0.22
N GLY A 15 -9.20 8.97 -1.30
CA GLY A 15 -10.04 9.95 -2.01
C GLY A 15 -11.26 9.30 -2.69
N PHE A 16 -11.10 8.12 -3.27
CA PHE A 16 -12.18 7.33 -3.88
C PHE A 16 -13.23 6.93 -2.84
N THR A 17 -12.80 6.41 -1.69
CA THR A 17 -13.71 6.08 -0.58
C THR A 17 -14.39 7.33 -0.03
N LEU A 18 -13.62 8.43 0.19
CA LEU A 18 -14.16 9.69 0.71
C LEU A 18 -15.22 10.31 -0.21
N SER A 19 -15.11 10.12 -1.52
CA SER A 19 -16.08 10.61 -2.51
C SER A 19 -17.44 9.88 -2.45
N GLY A 20 -17.54 8.76 -1.73
CA GLY A 20 -18.72 7.89 -1.70
C GLY A 20 -18.86 6.97 -2.91
N ALA A 21 -17.88 6.95 -3.83
CA ALA A 21 -17.89 6.09 -5.01
C ALA A 21 -17.47 4.65 -4.70
N ASP A 22 -16.82 4.42 -3.56
CA ASP A 22 -16.40 3.10 -3.11
C ASP A 22 -17.59 2.32 -2.52
N PRO A 23 -18.03 1.22 -3.16
CA PRO A 23 -19.16 0.43 -2.68
C PRO A 23 -18.87 -0.30 -1.35
N GLU A 24 -17.61 -0.46 -0.96
CA GLU A 24 -17.20 -1.05 0.31
C GLU A 24 -16.93 0.03 1.39
N GLY A 25 -17.09 1.31 1.04
CA GLY A 25 -16.87 2.44 1.96
C GLY A 25 -17.89 2.46 3.10
N LEU A 26 -17.39 2.50 4.33
CA LEU A 26 -18.21 2.59 5.55
C LEU A 26 -17.97 3.93 6.24
N PHE A 27 -19.07 4.57 6.71
CA PHE A 27 -19.02 5.83 7.43
C PHE A 27 -19.93 5.79 8.66
N PRO A 28 -19.58 6.52 9.74
CA PRO A 28 -18.38 7.31 9.93
C PRO A 28 -17.11 6.45 10.15
N ALA A 29 -15.98 6.84 9.55
CA ALA A 29 -14.73 6.12 9.63
C ALA A 29 -13.53 7.05 9.76
N ILE A 30 -12.42 6.53 10.27
CA ILE A 30 -11.11 7.18 10.17
C ILE A 30 -10.38 6.52 8.99
N LEU A 31 -10.12 7.29 7.93
CA LEU A 31 -9.42 6.82 6.72
C LEU A 31 -7.90 6.68 6.93
N GLY A 32 -7.17 6.40 5.85
CA GLY A 32 -5.73 6.24 5.82
C GLY A 32 -5.27 4.80 6.05
N HIS A 33 -4.35 4.35 5.21
CA HIS A 33 -3.81 2.98 5.26
C HIS A 33 -2.31 2.89 4.95
N GLU A 34 -1.68 3.99 4.57
CA GLU A 34 -0.24 4.10 4.30
C GLU A 34 0.45 4.75 5.50
N GLY A 35 0.63 4.00 6.58
CA GLY A 35 1.16 4.54 7.83
C GLY A 35 2.57 4.07 8.18
N ALA A 36 3.21 4.83 9.07
CA ALA A 36 4.40 4.42 9.78
C ALA A 36 4.39 5.06 11.18
N GLY A 37 4.84 4.32 12.18
CA GLY A 37 4.78 4.83 13.55
C GLY A 37 5.54 4.00 14.55
N ILE A 38 5.32 4.32 15.83
CA ILE A 38 6.00 3.70 16.96
C ILE A 38 4.96 3.01 17.83
N VAL A 39 5.25 1.78 18.23
CA VAL A 39 4.44 1.06 19.20
C VAL A 39 4.53 1.77 20.56
N VAL A 40 3.40 2.22 21.08
CA VAL A 40 3.33 2.89 22.39
C VAL A 40 2.79 1.99 23.49
N ASP A 41 1.96 0.99 23.11
CA ASP A 41 1.44 -0.01 24.03
C ASP A 41 1.07 -1.30 23.31
N VAL A 42 1.01 -2.41 24.04
CA VAL A 42 0.65 -3.74 23.53
C VAL A 42 -0.33 -4.43 24.49
N GLY A 43 -1.31 -5.11 23.91
CA GLY A 43 -2.24 -5.93 24.69
C GLY A 43 -1.62 -7.24 25.18
N PRO A 44 -2.30 -7.95 26.10
CA PRO A 44 -1.87 -9.26 26.56
C PRO A 44 -1.81 -10.25 25.39
N GLY A 45 -0.73 -11.03 25.33
CA GLY A 45 -0.52 -12.03 24.27
C GLY A 45 0.23 -11.51 23.04
N VAL A 46 0.50 -10.22 22.90
CA VAL A 46 1.39 -9.69 21.85
C VAL A 46 2.84 -10.08 22.15
N THR A 47 3.50 -10.72 21.20
CA THR A 47 4.87 -11.26 21.36
C THR A 47 5.87 -10.77 20.33
N SER A 48 5.42 -10.36 19.14
CA SER A 48 6.30 -9.99 18.02
C SER A 48 6.85 -8.56 18.10
N VAL A 49 6.15 -7.68 18.82
CA VAL A 49 6.52 -6.28 18.99
C VAL A 49 6.38 -5.84 20.46
N LYS A 50 7.08 -4.78 20.84
CA LYS A 50 6.99 -4.15 22.15
C LYS A 50 7.04 -2.63 22.03
N LYS A 51 6.72 -1.92 23.11
CA LYS A 51 6.84 -0.45 23.18
C LYS A 51 8.19 0.04 22.65
N GLY A 52 8.17 1.07 21.83
CA GLY A 52 9.33 1.70 21.21
C GLY A 52 9.75 1.09 19.86
N VAL A 53 9.15 -0.03 19.44
CA VAL A 53 9.45 -0.63 18.13
C VAL A 53 8.81 0.19 17.01
N HIS A 54 9.58 0.46 15.95
CA HIS A 54 9.10 1.12 14.74
C HIS A 54 8.39 0.11 13.83
N VAL A 55 7.21 0.47 13.35
CA VAL A 55 6.34 -0.43 12.59
C VAL A 55 5.64 0.31 11.44
N ILE A 56 5.24 -0.47 10.44
CA ILE A 56 4.26 -0.09 9.42
C ILE A 56 3.02 -0.98 9.55
N PRO A 57 1.80 -0.46 9.36
CA PRO A 57 0.58 -1.24 9.29
C PRO A 57 0.48 -1.97 7.95
N LEU A 58 -0.23 -3.09 7.96
CA LEU A 58 -0.54 -3.91 6.78
C LEU A 58 -2.05 -3.94 6.61
N TYR A 59 -2.55 -3.36 5.53
CA TYR A 59 -3.99 -3.36 5.25
C TYR A 59 -4.51 -4.72 4.74
N THR A 60 -3.62 -5.63 4.34
CA THR A 60 -3.95 -7.01 4.01
C THR A 60 -3.15 -7.97 4.90
N PRO A 61 -3.49 -8.08 6.20
CA PRO A 61 -2.83 -9.02 7.08
C PRO A 61 -3.22 -10.46 6.76
N GLU A 62 -2.42 -11.41 7.24
CA GLU A 62 -2.62 -12.84 7.06
C GLU A 62 -3.10 -13.52 8.35
N CYS A 63 -3.97 -14.53 8.26
CA CYS A 63 -4.36 -15.33 9.43
C CYS A 63 -3.48 -16.56 9.66
N ARG A 64 -2.62 -16.92 8.69
CA ARG A 64 -1.73 -18.10 8.68
C ARG A 64 -2.45 -19.47 8.76
N GLN A 65 -3.78 -19.52 8.64
CA GLN A 65 -4.56 -20.72 8.84
C GLN A 65 -5.50 -21.04 7.68
N CYS A 66 -5.98 -20.03 6.93
CA CYS A 66 -6.88 -20.27 5.80
C CYS A 66 -6.13 -20.89 4.61
N PRO A 67 -6.84 -21.51 3.66
CA PRO A 67 -6.22 -22.15 2.49
C PRO A 67 -5.30 -21.21 1.69
N SER A 68 -5.68 -19.94 1.55
CA SER A 68 -4.84 -18.95 0.86
C SER A 68 -3.52 -18.73 1.59
N CYS A 69 -3.55 -18.55 2.92
CA CYS A 69 -2.33 -18.37 3.71
C CYS A 69 -1.44 -19.61 3.68
N LEU A 70 -2.02 -20.80 3.81
CA LEU A 70 -1.28 -22.08 3.77
C LEU A 70 -0.67 -22.34 2.39
N SER A 71 -1.27 -21.84 1.31
CA SER A 71 -0.71 -21.91 -0.05
C SER A 71 0.29 -20.79 -0.37
N ARG A 72 0.71 -20.00 0.62
CA ARG A 72 1.61 -18.82 0.50
C ARG A 72 1.04 -17.65 -0.32
N LYS A 73 -0.27 -17.64 -0.58
CA LYS A 73 -0.98 -16.51 -1.16
C LYS A 73 -1.64 -15.68 -0.07
N THR A 74 -0.83 -15.20 0.88
CA THR A 74 -1.29 -14.53 2.12
C THR A 74 -2.04 -13.24 1.85
N ASN A 75 -1.74 -12.55 0.73
CA ASN A 75 -2.48 -11.40 0.23
C ASN A 75 -3.95 -11.71 -0.13
N LEU A 76 -4.32 -12.99 -0.26
CA LEU A 76 -5.68 -13.46 -0.51
C LEU A 76 -6.33 -14.05 0.75
N CYS A 77 -5.88 -13.67 1.94
CA CYS A 77 -6.44 -14.13 3.21
C CYS A 77 -7.93 -13.82 3.29
N THR A 78 -8.76 -14.86 3.45
CA THR A 78 -10.22 -14.72 3.52
C THR A 78 -10.72 -14.48 4.95
N ALA A 79 -10.00 -14.96 5.97
CA ALA A 79 -10.44 -14.84 7.36
C ALA A 79 -10.42 -13.40 7.88
N ILE A 80 -9.42 -12.61 7.50
CA ILE A 80 -9.31 -11.20 7.90
C ILE A 80 -10.41 -10.33 7.26
N ARG A 81 -10.79 -10.61 6.01
CA ARG A 81 -11.81 -9.86 5.31
C ARG A 81 -13.18 -9.90 5.98
N ALA A 82 -13.47 -10.96 6.73
CA ALA A 82 -14.76 -11.12 7.40
C ALA A 82 -15.07 -10.00 8.41
N THR A 83 -14.04 -9.48 9.09
CA THR A 83 -14.21 -8.37 10.06
C THR A 83 -13.71 -7.04 9.51
N GLN A 84 -12.59 -7.03 8.81
CA GLN A 84 -12.02 -5.82 8.22
C GLN A 84 -12.93 -5.18 7.18
N GLY A 85 -13.63 -5.95 6.34
CA GLY A 85 -14.64 -5.44 5.39
C GLY A 85 -15.86 -4.83 6.08
N GLN A 86 -16.05 -5.10 7.38
CA GLN A 86 -17.08 -4.48 8.21
C GLN A 86 -16.54 -3.29 9.03
N GLY A 87 -15.32 -2.86 8.80
CA GLY A 87 -14.69 -1.78 9.54
C GLY A 87 -14.41 -2.12 11.01
N LEU A 88 -14.15 -3.40 11.31
CA LEU A 88 -14.01 -3.92 12.66
C LEU A 88 -12.66 -4.60 12.88
N MET A 89 -12.27 -4.68 14.15
CA MET A 89 -11.17 -5.53 14.61
C MET A 89 -11.59 -7.01 14.53
N PRO A 90 -10.64 -7.97 14.56
CA PRO A 90 -10.94 -9.41 14.54
C PRO A 90 -11.91 -9.89 15.63
N ASP A 91 -12.01 -9.18 16.75
CA ASP A 91 -12.96 -9.46 17.84
C ASP A 91 -14.38 -8.88 17.61
N GLY A 92 -14.63 -8.32 16.41
CA GLY A 92 -15.92 -7.72 16.06
C GLY A 92 -16.19 -6.34 16.68
N SER A 93 -15.21 -5.74 17.33
CA SER A 93 -15.32 -4.41 17.94
C SER A 93 -14.62 -3.32 17.13
N SER A 94 -14.92 -2.04 17.43
CA SER A 94 -14.13 -0.89 17.02
C SER A 94 -13.36 -0.33 18.22
N ARG A 95 -12.20 0.23 17.96
CA ARG A 95 -11.38 0.95 18.94
C ARG A 95 -11.54 2.47 18.84
N PHE A 96 -12.39 2.92 17.93
CA PHE A 96 -12.66 4.34 17.69
C PHE A 96 -14.08 4.71 18.03
N SER A 97 -14.26 5.90 18.63
CA SER A 97 -15.56 6.47 18.92
C SER A 97 -15.51 8.00 18.90
N MET A 98 -16.63 8.61 18.59
CA MET A 98 -16.87 10.05 18.71
C MET A 98 -18.03 10.25 19.70
N GLY A 99 -17.70 10.52 20.96
CA GLY A 99 -18.68 10.48 22.02
C GLY A 99 -19.26 9.07 22.21
N LYS A 100 -20.55 8.89 21.94
CA LYS A 100 -21.22 7.58 22.01
C LYS A 100 -21.26 6.84 20.66
N ASP A 101 -20.92 7.52 19.57
CA ASP A 101 -20.99 6.96 18.24
C ASP A 101 -19.73 6.19 17.90
N LYS A 102 -19.93 4.97 17.42
CA LYS A 102 -18.85 4.11 16.96
C LYS A 102 -18.32 4.60 15.61
N LEU A 103 -16.99 4.68 15.46
CA LEU A 103 -16.34 4.92 14.19
C LEU A 103 -15.77 3.62 13.63
N PHE A 104 -15.88 3.44 12.31
CA PHE A 104 -15.33 2.27 11.64
C PHE A 104 -13.82 2.40 11.43
N HIS A 105 -13.12 1.27 11.47
CA HIS A 105 -11.76 1.15 10.99
C HIS A 105 -11.76 1.16 9.45
N TYR A 106 -10.81 1.85 8.85
CA TYR A 106 -10.58 1.81 7.41
C TYR A 106 -9.42 0.89 7.10
N MET A 107 -9.67 -0.15 6.30
CA MET A 107 -8.68 -1.17 5.92
C MET A 107 -7.90 -1.76 7.12
N GLY A 108 -8.52 -1.77 8.32
CA GLY A 108 -7.85 -2.20 9.54
C GLY A 108 -6.68 -1.33 10.00
N CYS A 109 -6.44 -0.18 9.37
CA CYS A 109 -5.28 0.69 9.60
C CYS A 109 -5.64 2.04 10.22
N SER A 110 -6.56 2.80 9.60
CA SER A 110 -7.03 4.11 10.10
C SER A 110 -5.91 5.08 10.47
N THR A 111 -4.97 5.31 9.55
CA THR A 111 -3.75 6.06 9.84
C THR A 111 -3.89 7.58 9.76
N PHE A 112 -5.05 8.11 9.33
CA PHE A 112 -5.34 9.55 9.42
C PHE A 112 -5.76 9.97 10.83
N SER A 113 -4.99 9.49 11.80
CA SER A 113 -5.15 9.76 13.23
C SER A 113 -3.79 9.80 13.90
N ASN A 114 -3.72 10.42 15.09
CA ASN A 114 -2.47 10.45 15.86
C ASN A 114 -2.12 9.06 16.42
N PHE A 115 -3.15 8.26 16.71
CA PHE A 115 -2.99 6.91 17.23
C PHE A 115 -3.94 5.95 16.53
N THR A 116 -3.48 4.73 16.30
CA THR A 116 -4.31 3.65 15.80
C THR A 116 -4.06 2.35 16.54
N VAL A 117 -5.05 1.47 16.55
CA VAL A 117 -4.97 0.14 17.16
C VAL A 117 -5.14 -0.91 16.09
N LEU A 118 -4.16 -1.82 16.00
CA LEU A 118 -4.17 -2.91 15.03
C LEU A 118 -3.96 -4.26 15.73
N PRO A 119 -4.43 -5.36 15.15
CA PRO A 119 -4.01 -6.68 15.58
C PRO A 119 -2.50 -6.86 15.34
N GLU A 120 -1.84 -7.68 16.17
CA GLU A 120 -0.40 -7.96 16.05
C GLU A 120 0.01 -8.41 14.65
N ILE A 121 -0.82 -9.25 14.02
CA ILE A 121 -0.58 -9.79 12.67
C ILE A 121 -0.61 -8.72 11.57
N ALA A 122 -1.18 -7.55 11.84
CA ALA A 122 -1.31 -6.43 10.91
C ALA A 122 -0.20 -5.38 11.04
N VAL A 123 0.90 -5.70 11.74
CA VAL A 123 2.04 -4.80 11.87
C VAL A 123 3.33 -5.49 11.44
N ALA A 124 4.15 -4.78 10.68
CA ALA A 124 5.49 -5.21 10.31
C ALA A 124 6.53 -4.32 10.99
N LYS A 125 7.47 -4.97 11.68
CA LYS A 125 8.63 -4.29 12.28
C LYS A 125 9.57 -3.79 11.20
N VAL A 126 10.06 -2.56 11.34
CA VAL A 126 10.99 -1.92 10.41
C VAL A 126 12.27 -1.48 11.12
N ASN A 127 13.29 -1.12 10.35
CA ASN A 127 14.53 -0.56 10.89
C ASN A 127 14.21 0.74 11.65
N PRO A 128 14.67 0.92 12.90
CA PRO A 128 14.44 2.13 13.67
C PRO A 128 15.07 3.39 13.08
N ASP A 129 16.08 3.25 12.23
CA ASP A 129 16.74 4.38 11.55
C ASP A 129 16.01 4.80 10.27
N ALA A 130 15.00 4.03 9.82
CA ALA A 130 14.27 4.35 8.61
C ALA A 130 13.33 5.56 8.82
N PRO A 131 13.37 6.57 7.93
CA PRO A 131 12.57 7.77 8.05
C PRO A 131 11.08 7.46 7.82
N PHE A 132 10.22 7.83 8.75
CA PHE A 132 8.78 7.52 8.72
C PHE A 132 8.08 8.04 7.48
N ASP A 133 8.44 9.25 7.02
CA ASP A 133 7.89 9.90 5.82
C ASP A 133 8.25 9.18 4.51
N LYS A 134 9.14 8.20 4.54
CA LYS A 134 9.50 7.34 3.40
C LYS A 134 8.88 5.96 3.52
N ILE A 135 8.99 5.34 4.70
CA ILE A 135 8.54 3.96 4.88
C ILE A 135 7.02 3.82 4.98
N CYS A 136 6.27 4.90 5.24
CA CYS A 136 4.81 4.84 5.31
C CYS A 136 4.17 4.33 3.99
N TYR A 137 4.79 4.57 2.84
CA TYR A 137 4.29 4.10 1.53
C TYR A 137 4.52 2.60 1.28
N ILE A 138 5.36 1.93 2.09
CA ILE A 138 5.69 0.50 1.88
C ILE A 138 4.44 -0.37 2.03
N GLY A 139 3.53 -0.01 2.93
CA GLY A 139 2.31 -0.77 3.19
C GLY A 139 1.32 -0.85 2.01
N CYS A 140 1.43 0.01 0.99
CA CYS A 140 0.53 0.07 -0.15
C CYS A 140 1.28 0.30 -1.46
N GLY A 141 1.54 1.57 -1.82
CA GLY A 141 2.00 1.94 -3.15
C GLY A 141 3.31 1.28 -3.59
N VAL A 142 4.28 1.15 -2.68
CA VAL A 142 5.57 0.54 -2.97
C VAL A 142 5.42 -0.96 -3.24
N THR A 143 4.80 -1.69 -2.32
CA THR A 143 4.61 -3.15 -2.48
C THR A 143 3.69 -3.49 -3.64
N THR A 144 2.70 -2.67 -3.94
CA THR A 144 1.81 -2.85 -5.10
C THR A 144 2.59 -2.76 -6.40
N GLY A 145 3.37 -1.70 -6.60
CA GLY A 145 4.12 -1.50 -7.84
C GLY A 145 5.22 -2.55 -8.04
N ILE A 146 6.06 -2.78 -7.03
CA ILE A 146 7.15 -3.77 -7.10
C ILE A 146 6.57 -5.19 -7.22
N GLY A 147 5.52 -5.51 -6.47
CA GLY A 147 4.87 -6.82 -6.50
C GLY A 147 4.22 -7.14 -7.84
N ALA A 148 3.67 -6.14 -8.55
CA ALA A 148 3.15 -6.31 -9.89
C ALA A 148 4.22 -6.83 -10.86
N VAL A 149 5.44 -6.34 -10.74
CA VAL A 149 6.59 -6.76 -11.58
C VAL A 149 7.09 -8.15 -11.19
N ILE A 150 7.45 -8.32 -9.92
CA ILE A 150 8.19 -9.51 -9.46
C ILE A 150 7.26 -10.71 -9.30
N ASN A 151 6.06 -10.51 -8.74
CA ASN A 151 5.17 -11.60 -8.38
C ASN A 151 4.10 -11.90 -9.44
N THR A 152 3.55 -10.86 -10.09
CA THR A 152 2.45 -11.02 -11.04
C THR A 152 2.96 -11.18 -12.46
N ALA A 153 3.68 -10.19 -12.99
CA ALA A 153 4.23 -10.22 -14.34
C ALA A 153 5.44 -11.15 -14.46
N LYS A 154 6.18 -11.37 -13.36
CA LYS A 154 7.39 -12.20 -13.31
C LYS A 154 8.40 -11.80 -14.38
N VAL A 155 8.65 -10.50 -14.44
CA VAL A 155 9.54 -9.91 -15.44
C VAL A 155 10.94 -10.51 -15.33
N GLU A 156 11.47 -10.96 -16.46
CA GLU A 156 12.80 -11.55 -16.56
C GLU A 156 13.88 -10.48 -16.80
N GLN A 157 15.12 -10.82 -16.46
CA GLN A 157 16.27 -9.99 -16.77
C GLN A 157 16.38 -9.77 -18.30
N GLY A 158 16.73 -8.54 -18.71
CA GLY A 158 16.84 -8.17 -20.11
C GLY A 158 15.51 -7.83 -20.80
N ALA A 159 14.39 -7.91 -20.08
CA ALA A 159 13.08 -7.61 -20.66
C ALA A 159 12.94 -6.15 -21.09
N THR A 160 12.14 -5.91 -22.13
CA THR A 160 11.57 -4.60 -22.46
C THR A 160 10.17 -4.50 -21.86
N ALA A 161 9.91 -3.42 -21.13
CA ALA A 161 8.63 -3.23 -20.44
C ALA A 161 8.07 -1.83 -20.67
N VAL A 162 6.74 -1.74 -20.76
CA VAL A 162 6.01 -0.48 -20.89
C VAL A 162 5.15 -0.27 -19.65
N VAL A 163 5.24 0.94 -19.06
CA VAL A 163 4.48 1.33 -17.88
C VAL A 163 3.55 2.48 -18.23
N PHE A 164 2.25 2.22 -18.23
CA PHE A 164 1.24 3.23 -18.47
C PHE A 164 0.84 3.92 -17.16
N GLY A 165 1.10 5.23 -17.09
CA GLY A 165 0.83 6.07 -15.93
C GLY A 165 2.01 6.14 -14.95
N LEU A 166 2.59 7.32 -14.79
CA LEU A 166 3.71 7.60 -13.89
C LEU A 166 3.24 8.26 -12.58
N GLY A 167 2.20 7.69 -11.99
CA GLY A 167 1.77 7.98 -10.62
C GLY A 167 2.56 7.18 -9.58
N GLY A 168 2.14 7.22 -8.32
CA GLY A 168 2.82 6.51 -7.23
C GLY A 168 3.04 5.02 -7.50
N ILE A 169 2.03 4.32 -8.06
CA ILE A 169 2.16 2.91 -8.42
C ILE A 169 3.11 2.74 -9.61
N GLY A 170 2.93 3.51 -10.70
CA GLY A 170 3.77 3.39 -11.90
C GLY A 170 5.25 3.65 -11.63
N LEU A 171 5.59 4.63 -10.79
CA LEU A 171 6.96 4.88 -10.37
C LEU A 171 7.55 3.69 -9.59
N ASN A 172 6.75 3.02 -8.77
CA ASN A 172 7.18 1.81 -8.07
C ASN A 172 7.25 0.58 -9.00
N VAL A 173 6.42 0.52 -10.06
CA VAL A 173 6.59 -0.48 -11.14
C VAL A 173 7.93 -0.28 -11.83
N ILE A 174 8.32 0.97 -12.15
CA ILE A 174 9.65 1.28 -12.73
C ILE A 174 10.78 0.80 -11.83
N GLN A 175 10.69 1.05 -10.51
CA GLN A 175 11.68 0.51 -9.56
C GLN A 175 11.71 -1.02 -9.55
N GLY A 176 10.54 -1.66 -9.60
CA GLY A 176 10.43 -3.11 -9.68
C GLY A 176 11.09 -3.68 -10.94
N LEU A 177 10.89 -3.03 -12.09
CA LEU A 177 11.52 -3.40 -13.37
C LEU A 177 13.05 -3.26 -13.32
N LYS A 178 13.54 -2.17 -12.72
CA LYS A 178 14.98 -2.00 -12.51
C LYS A 178 15.54 -3.08 -11.59
N LEU A 179 14.84 -3.45 -10.52
CA LEU A 179 15.24 -4.54 -9.62
C LEU A 179 15.23 -5.90 -10.32
N ALA A 180 14.29 -6.14 -11.24
CA ALA A 180 14.23 -7.36 -12.04
C ALA A 180 15.29 -7.41 -13.15
N GLY A 181 16.02 -6.32 -13.40
CA GLY A 181 17.05 -6.25 -14.43
C GLY A 181 16.49 -6.08 -15.85
N ALA A 182 15.36 -5.39 -16.01
CA ALA A 182 14.84 -5.02 -17.33
C ALA A 182 15.81 -4.07 -18.04
N ASP A 183 16.05 -4.30 -19.34
CA ASP A 183 16.98 -3.49 -20.14
C ASP A 183 16.35 -2.19 -20.63
N MET A 184 15.09 -2.26 -21.07
CA MET A 184 14.36 -1.09 -21.54
C MET A 184 13.09 -0.90 -20.70
N ILE A 185 12.94 0.28 -20.11
CA ILE A 185 11.81 0.66 -19.29
C ILE A 185 11.18 1.91 -19.89
N ILE A 186 10.05 1.74 -20.59
CA ILE A 186 9.34 2.81 -21.27
C ILE A 186 8.19 3.28 -20.37
N GLY A 187 8.25 4.53 -19.92
CA GLY A 187 7.18 5.16 -19.17
C GLY A 187 6.26 5.97 -20.09
N VAL A 188 4.97 5.73 -20.00
CA VAL A 188 3.94 6.45 -20.76
C VAL A 188 3.10 7.30 -19.82
N ASP A 189 3.06 8.61 -20.03
CA ASP A 189 2.17 9.52 -19.29
C ASP A 189 1.77 10.72 -20.16
N VAL A 190 0.56 11.23 -19.94
CA VAL A 190 0.03 12.41 -20.64
C VAL A 190 0.57 13.73 -20.09
N ASN A 191 1.31 13.70 -18.96
CA ASN A 191 1.90 14.86 -18.31
C ASN A 191 3.43 14.77 -18.36
N ASN A 192 4.05 15.67 -19.12
CA ASN A 192 5.50 15.74 -19.30
C ASN A 192 6.27 16.05 -17.99
N ASP A 193 5.63 16.69 -17.02
CA ASP A 193 6.27 17.02 -15.72
C ASP A 193 6.63 15.77 -14.92
N LYS A 194 6.09 14.60 -15.29
CA LYS A 194 6.40 13.32 -14.66
C LYS A 194 7.65 12.64 -15.23
N LYS A 195 8.12 13.07 -16.39
CA LYS A 195 9.33 12.51 -17.02
C LYS A 195 10.54 12.51 -16.10
N PRO A 196 10.92 13.64 -15.42
CA PRO A 196 12.08 13.66 -14.53
C PRO A 196 11.94 12.71 -13.34
N TRP A 197 10.73 12.48 -12.85
CA TRP A 197 10.46 11.50 -11.81
C TRP A 197 10.66 10.08 -12.31
N GLY A 198 10.11 9.74 -13.48
CA GLY A 198 10.32 8.43 -14.11
C GLY A 198 11.81 8.12 -14.30
N GLU A 199 12.59 9.07 -14.83
CA GLU A 199 14.04 8.94 -15.02
C GLU A 199 14.77 8.72 -13.68
N LYS A 200 14.43 9.48 -12.65
CA LYS A 200 14.99 9.32 -11.31
C LYS A 200 14.74 7.92 -10.72
N PHE A 201 13.60 7.31 -11.04
CA PHE A 201 13.22 5.97 -10.58
C PHE A 201 13.80 4.85 -11.45
N GLY A 202 14.33 5.16 -12.63
CA GLY A 202 15.04 4.20 -13.48
C GLY A 202 14.40 3.97 -14.85
N MET A 203 13.42 4.78 -15.26
CA MET A 203 12.87 4.79 -16.61
C MET A 203 13.96 5.14 -17.62
N THR A 204 14.00 4.42 -18.74
CA THR A 204 14.98 4.65 -19.83
C THR A 204 14.40 5.51 -20.95
N HIS A 205 13.12 5.39 -21.23
CA HIS A 205 12.42 6.10 -22.29
C HIS A 205 11.10 6.66 -21.80
N PHE A 206 10.74 7.86 -22.23
CA PHE A 206 9.47 8.50 -21.93
C PHE A 206 8.67 8.72 -23.19
N VAL A 207 7.38 8.43 -23.15
CA VAL A 207 6.45 8.63 -24.25
C VAL A 207 5.21 9.38 -23.75
N ASN A 208 4.90 10.51 -24.39
CA ASN A 208 3.63 11.21 -24.18
C ASN A 208 2.69 10.87 -25.35
N PRO A 209 1.59 10.14 -25.11
CA PRO A 209 0.68 9.74 -26.17
C PRO A 209 -0.02 10.92 -26.88
N LYS A 210 -0.06 12.10 -26.24
CA LYS A 210 -0.62 13.33 -26.86
C LYS A 210 0.31 13.94 -27.92
N GLU A 211 1.57 13.52 -27.96
CA GLU A 211 2.59 14.01 -28.87
C GLU A 211 2.84 13.04 -30.04
N ILE A 212 2.03 11.97 -30.13
CA ILE A 212 2.12 10.95 -31.18
C ILE A 212 0.94 11.10 -32.12
N ASP A 213 1.21 11.11 -33.43
CA ASP A 213 0.18 11.05 -34.45
C ASP A 213 -0.30 9.59 -34.63
N GLY A 214 -1.55 9.32 -34.24
CA GLY A 214 -2.18 8.00 -34.39
C GLY A 214 -2.16 7.14 -33.12
N ASP A 215 -2.17 5.82 -33.33
CA ASP A 215 -2.21 4.84 -32.25
C ASP A 215 -0.82 4.68 -31.60
N ILE A 216 -0.80 4.65 -30.26
CA ILE A 216 0.41 4.47 -29.49
C ILE A 216 1.02 3.06 -29.63
N VAL A 217 0.19 2.03 -29.88
CA VAL A 217 0.66 0.64 -29.91
C VAL A 217 1.68 0.41 -31.04
N PRO A 218 1.43 0.80 -32.30
CA PRO A 218 2.43 0.70 -33.36
C PRO A 218 3.70 1.53 -33.12
N TYR A 219 3.62 2.58 -32.30
CA TYR A 219 4.77 3.39 -31.93
C TYR A 219 5.68 2.70 -30.91
N LEU A 220 5.10 1.85 -30.06
CA LEU A 220 5.83 1.14 -29.00
C LEU A 220 6.40 -0.22 -29.43
N VAL A 221 5.96 -0.76 -30.57
CA VAL A 221 6.37 -2.04 -31.15
C VAL A 221 7.29 -1.82 -32.34
#